data_cbfcc6b44462da05ef7edb3a01c9dcdb
#
_entry.id   cbfcc6b44462da05ef7edb3a01c9dcdb
#
_cell.length_a   1.000
_cell.length_b   1.000
_cell.length_c   1.000
_cell.angle_alpha   90.00
_cell.angle_beta   90.00
_cell.angle_gamma   90.00
#
_symmetry.space_group_name_H-M   'P 1'
#
loop_
_entity.id
_entity.type
_entity.pdbx_description
1 polymer ?
#
loop_
_entity_poly.entity_id
_entity_poly.type
_entity_poly.pdbx_seq_one_letter_code
_entity_poly.pdbx_strand_id
1 'polypeptide(L)'
;AVAARLAPVATASDTGGSIRQPAALTGITGIKPTYGLVSRYGMIAFASSLDQAGAMGRSAEDVAILLEAMVGFDRRDSTSLERETVSYSKSLDAPFGDQTGKPLSGLRIGVPAEHFGEGLSSDVAESIETALQQFEQLGAKRVAVSLPNAALSVAAYYVIAPAEASSNLSRFDGVRYGYRAEQYGDLLDMYRKSRSQGFGAEVKRRILIGTYVLSHGY
;
A
#
# COMPACT_ATOMS: atom_id res chain seq x y z
N ALA A 1 -3.79 -15.66 -6.76
CA ALA A 1 -4.12 -16.80 -5.90
C ALA A 1 -5.49 -16.59 -5.24
N VAL A 2 -5.71 -15.49 -4.48
CA VAL A 2 -6.97 -15.23 -3.73
C VAL A 2 -8.18 -15.15 -4.67
N ALA A 3 -8.11 -14.35 -5.74
CA ALA A 3 -9.17 -14.25 -6.74
C ALA A 3 -9.52 -15.61 -7.39
N ALA A 4 -8.49 -16.43 -7.64
CA ALA A 4 -8.65 -17.77 -8.20
C ALA A 4 -9.04 -18.84 -7.16
N ARG A 5 -9.27 -18.46 -5.89
CA ARG A 5 -9.63 -19.35 -4.77
C ARG A 5 -8.57 -20.42 -4.45
N LEU A 6 -7.32 -20.17 -4.78
CA LEU A 6 -6.18 -21.05 -4.44
C LEU A 6 -5.67 -20.80 -3.01
N ALA A 7 -6.01 -19.64 -2.44
CA ALA A 7 -5.75 -19.26 -1.06
C ALA A 7 -6.94 -18.46 -0.54
N PRO A 8 -7.31 -18.59 0.75
CA PRO A 8 -8.42 -17.82 1.32
C PRO A 8 -8.09 -16.33 1.44
N VAL A 9 -6.89 -16.01 1.88
CA VAL A 9 -6.37 -14.64 2.10
C VAL A 9 -4.90 -14.57 1.73
N ALA A 10 -4.35 -13.36 1.66
CA ALA A 10 -2.92 -13.13 1.48
C ALA A 10 -2.46 -11.88 2.23
N THR A 11 -1.26 -11.94 2.81
CA THR A 11 -0.52 -10.75 3.24
C THR A 11 0.14 -10.10 2.04
N ALA A 12 0.26 -8.78 2.04
CA ALA A 12 0.90 -8.04 0.97
C ALA A 12 1.50 -6.73 1.50
N SER A 13 2.29 -6.05 0.69
CA SER A 13 2.83 -4.72 0.99
C SER A 13 2.34 -3.69 -0.02
N ASP A 14 2.18 -2.46 0.43
CA ASP A 14 1.71 -1.34 -0.38
C ASP A 14 2.61 -0.12 -0.12
N THR A 15 3.26 0.36 -1.16
CA THR A 15 4.08 1.57 -1.14
C THR A 15 3.42 2.69 -1.94
N GLY A 16 2.95 2.37 -3.15
CA GLY A 16 2.27 3.30 -4.05
C GLY A 16 0.92 2.78 -4.54
N GLY A 17 0.37 1.73 -3.93
CA GLY A 17 -0.87 1.10 -4.34
C GLY A 17 -0.79 -0.42 -4.52
N SER A 18 0.31 -1.06 -4.11
CA SER A 18 0.58 -2.47 -4.46
C SER A 18 -0.29 -3.51 -3.72
N ILE A 19 -1.15 -3.10 -2.79
CA ILE A 19 -2.30 -3.87 -2.31
C ILE A 19 -3.58 -3.44 -3.03
N ARG A 20 -3.86 -2.15 -3.03
CA ARG A 20 -5.12 -1.58 -3.50
C ARG A 20 -5.33 -1.74 -5.01
N GLN A 21 -4.30 -1.49 -5.80
CA GLN A 21 -4.35 -1.61 -7.25
C GLN A 21 -4.59 -3.05 -7.72
N PRO A 22 -3.78 -4.05 -7.31
CA PRO A 22 -4.06 -5.44 -7.73
C PRO A 22 -5.37 -5.98 -7.16
N ALA A 23 -5.82 -5.53 -5.98
CA ALA A 23 -7.15 -5.88 -5.47
C ALA A 23 -8.25 -5.39 -6.41
N ALA A 24 -8.20 -4.12 -6.82
CA ALA A 24 -9.15 -3.55 -7.77
C ALA A 24 -9.15 -4.28 -9.12
N LEU A 25 -7.96 -4.56 -9.67
CA LEU A 25 -7.81 -5.23 -10.97
C LEU A 25 -8.25 -6.70 -10.98
N THR A 26 -8.26 -7.35 -9.82
CA THR A 26 -8.62 -8.78 -9.70
C THR A 26 -9.98 -9.01 -9.03
N GLY A 27 -10.70 -7.96 -8.69
CA GLY A 27 -12.03 -8.04 -8.09
C GLY A 27 -12.04 -8.67 -6.70
N ILE A 28 -11.04 -8.34 -5.87
CA ILE A 28 -10.98 -8.75 -4.46
C ILE A 28 -10.86 -7.53 -3.54
N THR A 29 -11.00 -7.75 -2.26
CA THR A 29 -10.83 -6.71 -1.24
C THR A 29 -9.37 -6.63 -0.80
N GLY A 30 -8.82 -5.41 -0.74
CA GLY A 30 -7.48 -5.17 -0.23
C GLY A 30 -7.45 -3.96 0.69
N ILE A 31 -6.74 -4.04 1.80
CA ILE A 31 -6.58 -2.93 2.74
C ILE A 31 -5.11 -2.61 2.97
N LYS A 32 -4.77 -1.34 2.76
CA LYS A 32 -3.56 -0.72 3.28
C LYS A 32 -3.95 0.01 4.58
N PRO A 33 -3.58 -0.51 5.74
CA PRO A 33 -3.92 0.16 7.01
C PRO A 33 -3.11 1.45 7.18
N THR A 34 -3.41 2.18 8.23
CA THR A 34 -2.64 3.35 8.65
C THR A 34 -1.18 2.95 8.86
N TYR A 35 -0.27 3.80 8.39
CA TYR A 35 1.17 3.62 8.56
C TYR A 35 1.54 3.40 10.03
N GLY A 36 2.34 2.36 10.29
CA GLY A 36 2.77 1.98 11.63
C GLY A 36 1.81 1.06 12.41
N LEU A 37 0.63 0.74 11.87
CA LEU A 37 -0.28 -0.22 12.53
C LEU A 37 0.20 -1.67 12.44
N VAL A 38 0.83 -2.03 11.33
CA VAL A 38 1.45 -3.35 11.14
C VAL A 38 2.96 -3.17 11.11
N SER A 39 3.68 -3.97 11.89
CA SER A 39 5.15 -3.93 11.93
C SER A 39 5.76 -4.22 10.55
N ARG A 40 6.81 -3.48 10.21
CA ARG A 40 7.61 -3.70 9.02
C ARG A 40 8.83 -4.59 9.27
N TYR A 41 9.00 -5.05 10.51
CA TYR A 41 10.12 -5.94 10.85
C TYR A 41 10.05 -7.22 10.01
N GLY A 42 11.14 -7.53 9.31
CA GLY A 42 11.21 -8.65 8.37
C GLY A 42 10.77 -8.32 6.94
N MET A 43 10.18 -7.15 6.68
CA MET A 43 9.90 -6.68 5.33
C MET A 43 11.18 -6.14 4.67
N ILE A 44 11.35 -6.39 3.38
CA ILE A 44 12.38 -5.74 2.59
C ILE A 44 11.93 -4.31 2.31
N ALA A 45 12.69 -3.33 2.82
CA ALA A 45 12.38 -1.92 2.64
C ALA A 45 12.58 -1.49 1.20
N PHE A 46 11.54 -0.90 0.60
CA PHE A 46 11.60 -0.20 -0.68
C PHE A 46 11.60 1.31 -0.46
N ALA A 47 10.51 1.89 0.01
CA ALA A 47 10.42 3.28 0.41
C ALA A 47 9.92 3.37 1.87
N SER A 48 10.82 3.54 2.81
CA SER A 48 10.54 3.39 4.24
C SER A 48 9.48 4.33 4.79
N SER A 49 9.30 5.51 4.19
CA SER A 49 8.26 6.46 4.57
C SER A 49 6.86 6.10 4.03
N LEU A 50 6.77 5.16 3.09
CA LEU A 50 5.54 4.79 2.39
C LEU A 50 5.16 3.32 2.59
N ASP A 51 6.14 2.43 2.75
CA ASP A 51 5.91 0.99 2.83
C ASP A 51 5.00 0.62 4.00
N GLN A 52 3.95 -0.14 3.71
CA GLN A 52 3.03 -0.65 4.71
C GLN A 52 2.57 -2.06 4.34
N ALA A 53 2.59 -2.98 5.32
CA ALA A 53 1.96 -4.28 5.16
C ALA A 53 0.44 -4.18 5.35
N GLY A 54 -0.29 -5.05 4.68
CA GLY A 54 -1.74 -5.14 4.80
C GLY A 54 -2.27 -6.48 4.30
N ALA A 55 -3.57 -6.56 4.18
CA ALA A 55 -4.31 -7.78 3.93
C ALA A 55 -5.09 -7.74 2.61
N MET A 56 -5.22 -8.89 1.97
CA MET A 56 -6.07 -9.12 0.80
C MET A 56 -6.95 -10.35 1.05
N GLY A 57 -8.23 -10.24 0.70
CA GLY A 57 -9.23 -11.29 0.86
C GLY A 57 -10.36 -11.11 -0.15
N ARG A 58 -11.35 -12.00 -0.14
CA ARG A 58 -12.50 -11.91 -1.04
C ARG A 58 -13.61 -11.02 -0.49
N SER A 59 -13.64 -10.83 0.81
CA SER A 59 -14.64 -10.01 1.50
C SER A 59 -13.96 -9.04 2.48
N ALA A 60 -14.71 -8.06 2.98
CA ALA A 60 -14.27 -7.18 4.05
C ALA A 60 -14.00 -7.97 5.34
N GLU A 61 -14.79 -9.01 5.61
CA GLU A 61 -14.63 -9.89 6.77
C GLU A 61 -13.30 -10.67 6.70
N ASP A 62 -12.98 -11.30 5.57
CA ASP A 62 -11.69 -12.00 5.36
C ASP A 62 -10.52 -11.08 5.66
N VAL A 63 -10.60 -9.85 5.16
CA VAL A 63 -9.55 -8.84 5.32
C VAL A 63 -9.46 -8.34 6.76
N ALA A 64 -10.60 -8.15 7.43
CA ALA A 64 -10.65 -7.74 8.83
C ALA A 64 -10.02 -8.79 9.76
N ILE A 65 -10.35 -10.06 9.57
CA ILE A 65 -9.79 -11.19 10.34
C ILE A 65 -8.27 -11.26 10.15
N LEU A 66 -7.78 -11.19 8.91
CA LEU A 66 -6.35 -11.24 8.66
C LEU A 66 -5.64 -10.02 9.22
N LEU A 67 -6.19 -8.81 9.02
CA LEU A 67 -5.60 -7.57 9.53
C LEU A 67 -5.51 -7.59 11.06
N GLU A 68 -6.53 -8.10 11.75
CA GLU A 68 -6.55 -8.23 13.20
C GLU A 68 -5.37 -9.09 13.72
N ALA A 69 -5.02 -10.14 12.99
CA ALA A 69 -3.86 -10.97 13.32
C ALA A 69 -2.50 -10.30 13.01
N MET A 70 -2.47 -9.27 12.17
CA MET A 70 -1.25 -8.58 11.75
C MET A 70 -0.95 -7.32 12.56
N VAL A 71 -1.98 -6.69 13.11
CA VAL A 71 -1.87 -5.41 13.84
C VAL A 71 -1.34 -5.64 15.24
N GLY A 72 -0.44 -4.78 15.69
CA GLY A 72 0.09 -4.78 17.04
C GLY A 72 1.41 -4.04 17.15
N PHE A 73 1.73 -3.61 18.36
CA PHE A 73 2.99 -2.91 18.63
C PHE A 73 4.18 -3.87 18.57
N ASP A 74 5.20 -3.49 17.83
CA ASP A 74 6.45 -4.23 17.72
C ASP A 74 7.66 -3.32 17.98
N ARG A 75 8.37 -3.57 19.08
CA ARG A 75 9.58 -2.82 19.47
C ARG A 75 10.71 -2.88 18.43
N ARG A 76 10.68 -3.85 17.52
CA ARG A 76 11.68 -4.02 16.46
C ARG A 76 11.46 -3.11 15.26
N ASP A 77 10.29 -2.46 15.16
CA ASP A 77 10.03 -1.44 14.16
C ASP A 77 9.82 -0.09 14.85
N SER A 78 10.75 0.83 14.64
CA SER A 78 10.72 2.18 15.25
C SER A 78 9.51 3.03 14.84
N THR A 79 8.79 2.62 13.81
CA THR A 79 7.58 3.31 13.33
C THR A 79 6.30 2.64 13.78
N SER A 80 6.40 1.49 14.49
CA SER A 80 5.24 0.79 15.02
C SER A 80 4.53 1.64 16.07
N LEU A 81 3.21 1.79 15.92
CA LEU A 81 2.38 2.59 16.82
C LEU A 81 1.91 1.76 17.99
N GLU A 82 2.19 2.25 19.20
CA GLU A 82 1.64 1.68 20.43
C GLU A 82 0.20 2.17 20.61
N ARG A 83 -0.76 1.32 20.29
CA ARG A 83 -2.19 1.59 20.35
C ARG A 83 -2.94 0.37 20.87
N GLU A 84 -4.11 0.62 21.46
CA GLU A 84 -5.05 -0.45 21.75
C GLU A 84 -5.42 -1.20 20.47
N THR A 85 -5.42 -2.51 20.54
CA THR A 85 -5.88 -3.36 19.45
C THR A 85 -7.40 -3.34 19.38
N VAL A 86 -7.93 -3.07 18.21
CA VAL A 86 -9.37 -3.08 17.92
C VAL A 86 -9.70 -4.39 17.23
N SER A 87 -10.80 -5.03 17.62
CA SER A 87 -11.32 -6.16 16.86
C SER A 87 -12.05 -5.63 15.62
N TYR A 88 -11.38 -5.68 14.49
CA TYR A 88 -11.94 -5.24 13.21
C TYR A 88 -13.09 -6.13 12.75
N SER A 89 -12.99 -7.44 12.98
CA SER A 89 -14.04 -8.40 12.62
C SER A 89 -15.35 -8.10 13.37
N LYS A 90 -15.27 -7.85 14.69
CA LYS A 90 -16.43 -7.46 15.49
C LYS A 90 -16.98 -6.08 15.11
N SER A 91 -16.12 -5.19 14.63
CA SER A 91 -16.55 -3.84 14.22
C SER A 91 -17.41 -3.86 12.94
N LEU A 92 -17.34 -4.91 12.13
CA LEU A 92 -18.20 -5.05 10.95
C LEU A 92 -19.67 -5.28 11.31
N ASP A 93 -19.94 -5.94 12.44
CA ASP A 93 -21.30 -6.19 12.93
C ASP A 93 -21.80 -5.08 13.86
N ALA A 94 -20.91 -4.13 14.19
CA ALA A 94 -21.29 -3.02 15.06
C ALA A 94 -22.20 -2.05 14.30
N PRO A 95 -23.33 -1.65 14.91
CA PRO A 95 -24.22 -0.71 14.30
C PRO A 95 -23.53 0.65 14.09
N PHE A 96 -23.71 1.22 12.88
CA PHE A 96 -23.25 2.58 12.57
C PHE A 96 -24.38 3.59 12.82
N GLY A 97 -24.07 4.71 13.43
CA GLY A 97 -25.03 5.77 13.70
C GLY A 97 -26.00 5.49 14.86
N ASP A 98 -27.11 6.22 14.88
CA ASP A 98 -28.05 6.25 16.00
C ASP A 98 -29.12 5.14 16.00
N GLN A 99 -29.08 4.24 15.07
CA GLN A 99 -30.02 3.10 14.92
C GLN A 99 -31.52 3.49 14.76
N THR A 100 -31.85 4.77 14.74
CA THR A 100 -33.24 5.26 14.67
C THR A 100 -33.76 5.32 13.23
N GLY A 101 -32.96 4.98 12.25
CA GLY A 101 -33.29 5.13 10.84
C GLY A 101 -32.60 4.10 9.95
N LYS A 102 -31.99 4.59 8.90
CA LYS A 102 -31.24 3.76 7.95
C LYS A 102 -29.87 3.38 8.53
N PRO A 103 -29.31 2.21 8.18
CA PRO A 103 -28.11 1.66 8.82
C PRO A 103 -26.85 2.54 8.67
N LEU A 104 -26.78 3.43 7.68
CA LEU A 104 -25.67 4.35 7.46
C LEU A 104 -26.05 5.82 7.74
N SER A 105 -27.10 6.05 8.52
CA SER A 105 -27.49 7.41 8.94
C SER A 105 -26.34 8.11 9.67
N GLY A 106 -26.00 9.32 9.22
CA GLY A 106 -24.87 10.09 9.76
C GLY A 106 -23.54 9.90 9.03
N LEU A 107 -23.38 8.84 8.21
CA LEU A 107 -22.17 8.66 7.39
C LEU A 107 -22.12 9.74 6.29
N ARG A 108 -20.94 10.35 6.15
CA ARG A 108 -20.64 11.30 5.05
C ARG A 108 -19.60 10.70 4.12
N ILE A 109 -19.91 10.63 2.83
CA ILE A 109 -19.00 10.10 1.81
C ILE A 109 -18.52 11.29 0.97
N GLY A 110 -17.22 11.59 1.07
CA GLY A 110 -16.56 12.60 0.25
C GLY A 110 -16.32 12.05 -1.16
N VAL A 111 -16.74 12.80 -2.18
CA VAL A 111 -16.53 12.46 -3.58
C VAL A 111 -15.66 13.54 -4.21
N PRO A 112 -14.34 13.27 -4.41
CA PRO A 112 -13.43 14.22 -5.03
C PRO A 112 -13.71 14.32 -6.53
N ALA A 113 -13.91 15.53 -7.04
CA ALA A 113 -14.14 15.75 -8.47
C ALA A 113 -12.95 15.28 -9.32
N GLU A 114 -11.72 15.37 -8.77
CA GLU A 114 -10.48 14.98 -9.42
C GLU A 114 -10.39 13.48 -9.75
N HIS A 115 -11.21 12.64 -9.11
CA HIS A 115 -11.25 11.20 -9.40
C HIS A 115 -12.22 10.84 -10.55
N PHE A 116 -13.02 11.79 -11.01
CA PHE A 116 -14.03 11.60 -12.08
C PHE A 116 -13.67 12.37 -13.35
N GLY A 117 -12.38 12.65 -13.55
CA GLY A 117 -11.87 13.39 -14.69
C GLY A 117 -11.69 12.55 -15.95
N GLU A 118 -10.97 13.12 -16.90
CA GLU A 118 -10.58 12.47 -18.16
C GLU A 118 -9.80 11.17 -17.89
N GLY A 119 -10.11 10.11 -18.65
CA GLY A 119 -9.48 8.79 -18.54
C GLY A 119 -10.20 7.78 -17.66
N LEU A 120 -11.27 8.17 -16.94
CA LEU A 120 -12.15 7.22 -16.25
C LEU A 120 -13.10 6.58 -17.28
N SER A 121 -13.09 5.24 -17.36
CA SER A 121 -14.01 4.52 -18.25
C SER A 121 -15.47 4.60 -17.74
N SER A 122 -16.42 4.61 -18.66
CA SER A 122 -17.86 4.78 -18.35
C SER A 122 -18.40 3.68 -17.44
N ASP A 123 -18.01 2.44 -17.66
CA ASP A 123 -18.44 1.28 -16.87
C ASP A 123 -17.94 1.35 -15.41
N VAL A 124 -16.71 1.85 -15.19
CA VAL A 124 -16.20 2.11 -13.83
C VAL A 124 -16.96 3.27 -13.20
N ALA A 125 -17.20 4.36 -13.94
CA ALA A 125 -17.97 5.50 -13.44
C ALA A 125 -19.39 5.09 -13.02
N GLU A 126 -20.09 4.29 -13.84
CA GLU A 126 -21.42 3.77 -13.54
C GLU A 126 -21.44 2.84 -12.31
N SER A 127 -20.43 1.98 -12.18
CA SER A 127 -20.30 1.11 -11.01
C SER A 127 -20.11 1.90 -9.72
N ILE A 128 -19.28 2.94 -9.74
CA ILE A 128 -19.08 3.83 -8.60
C ILE A 128 -20.36 4.61 -8.29
N GLU A 129 -21.02 5.16 -9.31
CA GLU A 129 -22.27 5.89 -9.12
C GLU A 129 -23.37 5.00 -8.53
N THR A 130 -23.49 3.77 -9.01
CA THR A 130 -24.42 2.77 -8.45
C THR A 130 -24.12 2.49 -6.98
N ALA A 131 -22.85 2.32 -6.61
CA ALA A 131 -22.44 2.11 -5.23
C ALA A 131 -22.77 3.34 -4.35
N LEU A 132 -22.51 4.55 -4.84
CA LEU A 132 -22.84 5.78 -4.13
C LEU A 132 -24.35 5.91 -3.88
N GLN A 133 -25.17 5.59 -4.87
CA GLN A 133 -26.65 5.57 -4.73
C GLN A 133 -27.09 4.55 -3.69
N GLN A 134 -26.48 3.36 -3.64
CA GLN A 134 -26.79 2.37 -2.60
C GLN A 134 -26.44 2.90 -1.21
N PHE A 135 -25.29 3.54 -1.03
CA PHE A 135 -24.93 4.18 0.24
C PHE A 135 -25.94 5.26 0.65
N GLU A 136 -26.41 6.08 -0.28
CA GLU A 136 -27.44 7.09 -0.03
C GLU A 136 -28.80 6.47 0.36
N GLN A 137 -29.21 5.38 -0.29
CA GLN A 137 -30.39 4.61 0.08
C GLN A 137 -30.29 4.05 1.50
N LEU A 138 -29.10 3.63 1.93
CA LEU A 138 -28.80 3.16 3.27
C LEU A 138 -28.66 4.30 4.30
N GLY A 139 -28.73 5.56 3.89
CA GLY A 139 -28.76 6.72 4.77
C GLY A 139 -27.50 7.57 4.81
N ALA A 140 -26.46 7.22 4.08
CA ALA A 140 -25.27 8.06 3.95
C ALA A 140 -25.55 9.35 3.17
N LYS A 141 -24.72 10.36 3.36
CA LYS A 141 -24.78 11.63 2.61
C LYS A 141 -23.54 11.78 1.73
N ARG A 142 -23.75 11.98 0.43
CA ARG A 142 -22.69 12.36 -0.50
C ARG A 142 -22.30 13.83 -0.27
N VAL A 143 -20.99 14.08 -0.20
CA VAL A 143 -20.40 15.41 0.00
C VAL A 143 -19.35 15.67 -1.05
N ALA A 144 -19.49 16.75 -1.81
CA ALA A 144 -18.44 17.17 -2.73
C ALA A 144 -17.20 17.61 -1.94
N VAL A 145 -16.04 17.10 -2.30
CA VAL A 145 -14.74 17.46 -1.74
C VAL A 145 -13.74 17.71 -2.87
N SER A 146 -12.64 18.38 -2.58
CA SER A 146 -11.56 18.60 -3.54
C SER A 146 -10.24 18.10 -2.97
N LEU A 147 -9.44 17.46 -3.82
CA LEU A 147 -8.06 17.04 -3.56
C LEU A 147 -7.13 17.72 -4.58
N PRO A 148 -6.86 19.03 -4.44
CA PRO A 148 -6.23 19.85 -5.48
C PRO A 148 -4.84 19.36 -5.90
N ASN A 149 -4.15 18.61 -5.03
CA ASN A 149 -2.83 18.04 -5.32
C ASN A 149 -2.87 16.60 -5.84
N ALA A 150 -4.05 16.02 -6.09
CA ALA A 150 -4.18 14.62 -6.53
C ALA A 150 -3.41 14.36 -7.82
N ALA A 151 -3.40 15.31 -8.77
CA ALA A 151 -2.66 15.19 -10.02
C ALA A 151 -1.14 15.05 -9.86
N LEU A 152 -0.58 15.50 -8.73
CA LEU A 152 0.85 15.41 -8.44
C LEU A 152 1.25 14.07 -7.79
N SER A 153 0.29 13.27 -7.34
CA SER A 153 0.55 12.08 -6.51
C SER A 153 1.47 11.07 -7.18
N VAL A 154 1.24 10.78 -8.47
CA VAL A 154 2.05 9.81 -9.22
C VAL A 154 3.47 10.35 -9.44
N ALA A 155 3.60 11.61 -9.82
CA ALA A 155 4.91 12.25 -10.02
C ALA A 155 5.71 12.28 -8.70
N ALA A 156 5.08 12.67 -7.59
CA ALA A 156 5.69 12.67 -6.27
C ALA A 156 6.17 11.27 -5.86
N TYR A 157 5.35 10.24 -6.09
CA TYR A 157 5.74 8.86 -5.84
C TYR A 157 6.99 8.46 -6.63
N TYR A 158 7.06 8.78 -7.93
CA TYR A 158 8.21 8.42 -8.77
C TYR A 158 9.50 9.20 -8.44
N VAL A 159 9.42 10.25 -7.65
CA VAL A 159 10.59 10.95 -7.09
C VAL A 159 10.98 10.34 -5.74
N ILE A 160 10.03 10.26 -4.80
CA ILE A 160 10.28 9.84 -3.42
C ILE A 160 10.68 8.36 -3.35
N ALA A 161 9.91 7.49 -3.98
CA ALA A 161 10.13 6.06 -3.86
C ALA A 161 11.48 5.59 -4.43
N PRO A 162 11.93 6.01 -5.63
CA PRO A 162 13.28 5.70 -6.09
C PRO A 162 14.38 6.29 -5.22
N ALA A 163 14.22 7.52 -4.69
CA ALA A 163 15.19 8.13 -3.80
C ALA A 163 15.41 7.27 -2.54
N GLU A 164 14.33 6.90 -1.87
CA GLU A 164 14.39 6.03 -0.69
C GLU A 164 14.87 4.61 -1.03
N ALA A 165 14.44 4.04 -2.16
CA ALA A 165 14.87 2.72 -2.62
C ALA A 165 16.38 2.68 -2.89
N SER A 166 16.96 3.72 -3.50
CA SER A 166 18.41 3.79 -3.73
C SER A 166 19.19 3.72 -2.41
N SER A 167 18.70 4.37 -1.37
CA SER A 167 19.27 4.33 -0.02
C SER A 167 19.03 2.97 0.65
N ASN A 168 17.79 2.47 0.66
CA ASN A 168 17.43 1.22 1.32
C ASN A 168 18.12 0.00 0.70
N LEU A 169 18.18 -0.07 -0.63
CA LEU A 169 18.81 -1.18 -1.34
C LEU A 169 20.35 -1.12 -1.34
N SER A 170 20.96 -0.06 -0.82
CA SER A 170 22.41 0.03 -0.67
C SER A 170 22.97 -1.06 0.24
N ARG A 171 22.18 -1.54 1.20
CA ARG A 171 22.56 -2.60 2.15
C ARG A 171 22.69 -4.00 1.54
N PHE A 172 22.18 -4.21 0.34
CA PHE A 172 22.32 -5.47 -0.41
C PHE A 172 23.65 -5.46 -1.15
N ASP A 173 24.71 -5.73 -0.41
CA ASP A 173 26.11 -5.58 -0.82
C ASP A 173 26.81 -6.91 -1.11
N GLY A 174 26.11 -8.04 -0.89
CA GLY A 174 26.68 -9.37 -1.04
C GLY A 174 27.55 -9.82 0.13
N VAL A 175 27.70 -8.99 1.18
CA VAL A 175 28.38 -9.35 2.44
C VAL A 175 27.36 -9.63 3.53
N ARG A 176 26.50 -8.66 3.83
CA ARG A 176 25.47 -8.76 4.88
C ARG A 176 24.19 -9.36 4.36
N TYR A 177 23.78 -8.96 3.14
CA TYR A 177 22.52 -9.34 2.53
C TYR A 177 22.64 -9.56 1.02
N GLY A 178 21.72 -10.35 0.49
CA GLY A 178 21.49 -10.52 -0.91
C GLY A 178 22.49 -11.45 -1.61
N TYR A 179 22.44 -11.39 -2.92
CA TYR A 179 23.30 -12.18 -3.79
C TYR A 179 24.77 -11.74 -3.66
N ARG A 180 25.68 -12.71 -3.60
CA ARG A 180 27.13 -12.50 -3.70
C ARG A 180 27.62 -13.11 -5.03
N ALA A 181 28.38 -12.34 -5.78
CA ALA A 181 29.03 -12.84 -6.99
C ALA A 181 29.99 -13.98 -6.65
N GLU A 182 29.98 -15.03 -7.45
CA GLU A 182 30.84 -16.21 -7.22
C GLU A 182 32.31 -15.94 -7.56
N GLN A 183 32.55 -15.05 -8.54
CA GLN A 183 33.90 -14.75 -9.04
C GLN A 183 34.14 -13.24 -8.99
N TYR A 184 35.16 -12.82 -8.26
CA TYR A 184 35.61 -11.43 -8.14
C TYR A 184 37.11 -11.36 -7.85
N GLY A 185 37.74 -10.25 -8.26
CA GLY A 185 39.15 -10.02 -8.07
C GLY A 185 39.51 -9.44 -6.71
N ASP A 186 38.73 -8.45 -6.26
CA ASP A 186 38.93 -7.76 -4.98
C ASP A 186 37.54 -7.40 -4.36
N LEU A 187 37.59 -6.74 -3.20
CA LEU A 187 36.40 -6.34 -2.47
C LEU A 187 35.49 -5.39 -3.27
N LEU A 188 36.07 -4.45 -3.98
CA LEU A 188 35.30 -3.48 -4.79
C LEU A 188 34.66 -4.17 -5.98
N ASP A 189 35.35 -5.07 -6.64
CA ASP A 189 34.84 -5.89 -7.74
C ASP A 189 33.71 -6.81 -7.24
N MET A 190 33.88 -7.39 -6.03
CA MET A 190 32.80 -8.17 -5.40
C MET A 190 31.53 -7.35 -5.22
N TYR A 191 31.61 -6.13 -4.67
CA TYR A 191 30.46 -5.26 -4.51
C TYR A 191 29.80 -4.91 -5.85
N ARG A 192 30.61 -4.51 -6.83
CA ARG A 192 30.11 -4.14 -8.15
C ARG A 192 29.40 -5.31 -8.83
N LYS A 193 30.00 -6.47 -8.84
CA LYS A 193 29.46 -7.68 -9.46
C LYS A 193 28.22 -8.19 -8.73
N SER A 194 28.25 -8.24 -7.38
CA SER A 194 27.09 -8.66 -6.59
C SER A 194 25.86 -7.79 -6.86
N ARG A 195 26.04 -6.49 -6.89
CA ARG A 195 24.93 -5.56 -7.17
C ARG A 195 24.49 -5.58 -8.63
N SER A 196 25.42 -5.66 -9.58
CA SER A 196 25.08 -5.67 -11.00
C SER A 196 24.41 -6.98 -11.45
N GLN A 197 24.74 -8.09 -10.85
CA GLN A 197 24.18 -9.41 -11.13
C GLN A 197 22.92 -9.70 -10.29
N GLY A 198 22.92 -9.28 -9.03
CA GLY A 198 21.83 -9.55 -8.08
C GLY A 198 20.59 -8.73 -8.28
N PHE A 199 20.69 -7.52 -8.86
CA PHE A 199 19.52 -6.69 -9.16
C PHE A 199 19.10 -6.81 -10.62
N GLY A 200 17.80 -7.00 -10.84
CA GLY A 200 17.19 -6.93 -12.16
C GLY A 200 17.24 -5.52 -12.77
N ALA A 201 17.02 -5.44 -14.07
CA ALA A 201 17.14 -4.19 -14.85
C ALA A 201 16.23 -3.07 -14.31
N GLU A 202 15.01 -3.41 -13.89
CA GLU A 202 14.04 -2.44 -13.38
C GLU A 202 14.48 -1.87 -12.03
N VAL A 203 14.95 -2.71 -11.11
CA VAL A 203 15.46 -2.28 -9.80
C VAL A 203 16.70 -1.40 -9.95
N LYS A 204 17.62 -1.76 -10.86
CA LYS A 204 18.80 -0.94 -11.18
C LYS A 204 18.40 0.43 -11.69
N ARG A 205 17.39 0.52 -12.56
CA ARG A 205 16.86 1.78 -13.07
C ARG A 205 16.35 2.66 -11.92
N ARG A 206 15.59 2.11 -10.98
CA ARG A 206 15.10 2.86 -9.81
C ARG A 206 16.22 3.33 -8.90
N ILE A 207 17.23 2.50 -8.66
CA ILE A 207 18.41 2.87 -7.88
C ILE A 207 19.13 4.07 -8.55
N LEU A 208 19.32 4.02 -9.87
CA LEU A 208 19.98 5.11 -10.61
C LEU A 208 19.17 6.40 -10.57
N ILE A 209 17.85 6.33 -10.81
CA ILE A 209 16.96 7.49 -10.71
C ILE A 209 17.01 8.08 -9.30
N GLY A 210 16.90 7.24 -8.27
CA GLY A 210 16.94 7.68 -6.88
C GLY A 210 18.26 8.32 -6.49
N THR A 211 19.38 7.77 -6.95
CA THR A 211 20.70 8.35 -6.74
C THR A 211 20.80 9.72 -7.42
N TYR A 212 20.28 9.86 -8.63
CA TYR A 212 20.23 11.14 -9.33
C TYR A 212 19.39 12.17 -8.59
N VAL A 213 18.19 11.80 -8.13
CA VAL A 213 17.32 12.69 -7.33
C VAL A 213 18.02 13.17 -6.08
N LEU A 214 18.70 12.27 -5.35
CA LEU A 214 19.42 12.62 -4.12
C LEU A 214 20.68 13.44 -4.37
N SER A 215 21.26 13.39 -5.56
CA SER A 215 22.44 14.19 -5.92
C SER A 215 22.09 15.63 -6.37
N HIS A 216 20.81 15.90 -6.61
CA HIS A 216 20.36 17.23 -7.03
C HIS A 216 20.37 18.19 -5.84
N GLY A 217 21.20 19.21 -5.91
CA GLY A 217 21.31 20.23 -4.86
C GLY A 217 22.55 20.10 -3.96
N TYR A 218 23.49 19.20 -4.27
CA TYR A 218 24.83 19.13 -3.66
C TYR A 218 25.89 19.66 -4.61
#